data_49fa50301a34c176e366f8d14fd0551a
#
_entry.id   49fa50301a34c176e366f8d14fd0551a
#
_cell.length_a   1.000
_cell.length_b   1.000
_cell.length_c   1.000
_cell.angle_alpha   90.00
_cell.angle_beta   90.00
_cell.angle_gamma   90.00
#
_symmetry.space_group_name_H-M   'P 1'
#
loop_
_entity.id
_entity.type
_entity.pdbx_description
1 polymer ?
#
loop_
_entity_poly.entity_id
_entity_poly.type
_entity_poly.pdbx_seq_one_letter_code
_entity_poly.pdbx_strand_id
1 'polypeptide(L)'
;MSIAAKHFDPQLGIDIHMYAMPPCPLPTPHIGLVLDPFDYIPFIGSTIKVNGVHRGTAGTGGLDIHIPLGVWGPPLAAPMGPQFDGEEIFMGSRTVSADGEPFSRLAMPVLDCNLAGMINPF
;
A
#
# COMPACT_ATOMS: atom_id res chain seq x y z
N MET A 1 17.59 -15.36 -1.16
CA MET A 1 16.20 -15.84 -0.98
C MET A 1 15.36 -14.65 -0.60
N SER A 2 14.22 -14.40 -1.29
CA SER A 2 13.36 -13.27 -0.98
C SER A 2 12.17 -13.73 -0.14
N ILE A 3 11.77 -12.90 0.83
CA ILE A 3 10.60 -13.16 1.65
C ILE A 3 9.36 -12.78 0.83
N ALA A 4 8.40 -13.68 0.74
CA ALA A 4 7.14 -13.45 0.03
C ALA A 4 6.26 -12.45 0.79
N ALA A 5 5.63 -11.54 0.07
CA ALA A 5 4.68 -10.61 0.65
C ALA A 5 3.35 -11.28 0.97
N LYS A 6 2.72 -10.85 2.05
CA LYS A 6 1.41 -11.32 2.49
C LYS A 6 0.66 -10.21 3.21
N HIS A 7 -0.63 -10.41 3.44
CA HIS A 7 -1.41 -9.49 4.27
C HIS A 7 -0.79 -9.35 5.67
N PHE A 8 -0.95 -8.19 6.24
CA PHE A 8 -0.37 -7.75 7.52
C PHE A 8 1.15 -7.56 7.52
N ASP A 9 1.82 -7.64 6.36
CA ASP A 9 3.20 -7.20 6.29
C ASP A 9 3.27 -5.69 6.37
N PRO A 10 4.21 -5.13 7.16
CA PRO A 10 4.38 -3.69 7.26
C PRO A 10 4.99 -3.12 5.99
N GLN A 11 4.53 -1.95 5.61
CA GLN A 11 5.13 -1.12 4.58
C GLN A 11 5.69 0.14 5.23
N LEU A 12 6.86 0.55 4.79
CA LEU A 12 7.57 1.69 5.34
C LEU A 12 8.12 2.53 4.19
N GLY A 13 7.93 3.83 4.27
CA GLY A 13 8.46 4.71 3.26
C GLY A 13 8.51 6.16 3.69
N ILE A 14 8.86 7.00 2.72
CA ILE A 14 8.90 8.45 2.87
C ILE A 14 8.33 9.05 1.61
N ASP A 15 7.27 9.83 1.76
CA ASP A 15 6.66 10.63 0.71
C ASP A 15 7.07 12.08 0.80
N ILE A 16 6.80 12.83 -0.26
CA ILE A 16 6.96 14.27 -0.25
C ILE A 16 5.57 14.90 -0.33
N HIS A 17 5.16 15.53 0.77
CA HIS A 17 3.92 16.27 0.85
C HIS A 17 4.15 17.77 0.99
N MET A 18 3.23 18.56 0.45
CA MET A 18 3.24 20.00 0.66
C MET A 18 2.58 20.34 1.99
N TYR A 19 3.26 21.17 2.75
CA TYR A 19 2.77 21.67 4.03
C TYR A 19 2.35 23.14 3.91
N ALA A 20 1.35 23.50 4.70
CA ALA A 20 0.93 24.89 4.81
C ALA A 20 1.83 25.71 5.74
N MET A 21 2.36 25.05 6.78
CA MET A 21 3.28 25.66 7.72
C MET A 21 4.34 24.64 8.18
N PRO A 22 5.61 24.87 7.83
CA PRO A 22 6.09 25.86 6.88
C PRO A 22 5.59 25.59 5.46
N PRO A 23 5.34 26.59 4.61
CA PRO A 23 4.85 26.40 3.26
C PRO A 23 5.94 25.84 2.35
N CYS A 24 6.17 24.56 2.37
CA CYS A 24 7.20 23.89 1.59
C CYS A 24 6.91 22.40 1.42
N PRO A 25 7.47 21.74 0.40
CA PRO A 25 7.47 20.29 0.32
C PRO A 25 8.41 19.72 1.39
N LEU A 26 7.94 18.79 2.18
CA LEU A 26 8.74 18.10 3.20
C LEU A 26 8.62 16.57 3.04
N PRO A 27 9.71 15.83 3.27
CA PRO A 27 9.64 14.39 3.36
C PRO A 27 8.78 14.01 4.57
N THR A 28 7.79 13.15 4.33
CA THR A 28 6.83 12.70 5.33
C THR A 28 6.95 11.19 5.47
N PRO A 29 7.41 10.69 6.63
CA PRO A 29 7.47 9.26 6.85
C PRO A 29 6.06 8.68 6.98
N HIS A 30 5.88 7.48 6.42
CA HIS A 30 4.64 6.73 6.56
C HIS A 30 4.90 5.29 6.96
N ILE A 31 3.92 4.69 7.59
CA ILE A 31 3.86 3.27 7.92
C ILE A 31 2.49 2.74 7.50
N GLY A 32 2.49 1.62 6.81
CA GLY A 32 1.28 0.99 6.34
C GLY A 32 1.26 -0.51 6.62
N LEU A 33 0.13 -1.10 6.28
CA LEU A 33 -0.09 -2.54 6.34
C LEU A 33 -0.75 -3.01 5.05
N VAL A 34 -0.19 -4.05 4.46
CA VAL A 34 -0.84 -4.74 3.35
C VAL A 34 -2.16 -5.33 3.83
N LEU A 35 -3.26 -4.84 3.31
CA LEU A 35 -4.59 -5.32 3.64
C LEU A 35 -5.59 -4.98 2.54
N ASP A 36 -5.93 -5.96 1.75
CA ASP A 36 -6.95 -5.84 0.71
C ASP A 36 -8.23 -6.56 1.13
N PRO A 37 -9.30 -5.83 1.44
CA PRO A 37 -10.58 -6.44 1.84
C PRO A 37 -11.18 -7.36 0.77
N PHE A 38 -10.91 -7.09 -0.51
CA PHE A 38 -11.45 -7.88 -1.62
C PHE A 38 -10.85 -9.28 -1.69
N ASP A 39 -9.62 -9.46 -1.22
CA ASP A 39 -9.00 -10.78 -1.16
C ASP A 39 -9.74 -11.78 -0.27
N TYR A 40 -10.61 -11.31 0.63
CA TYR A 40 -11.41 -12.13 1.53
C TYR A 40 -12.79 -12.52 0.98
N ILE A 41 -13.17 -11.96 -0.17
CA ILE A 41 -14.50 -12.25 -0.76
C ILE A 41 -14.44 -13.59 -1.50
N PRO A 42 -15.36 -14.53 -1.17
CA PRO A 42 -15.45 -15.81 -1.88
C PRO A 42 -15.63 -15.62 -3.39
N PHE A 43 -14.95 -16.45 -4.18
CA PHE A 43 -15.00 -16.54 -5.64
C PHE A 43 -14.26 -15.43 -6.41
N ILE A 44 -14.04 -14.25 -5.83
CA ILE A 44 -13.31 -13.17 -6.49
C ILE A 44 -11.99 -12.83 -5.79
N GLY A 45 -11.84 -13.20 -4.53
CA GLY A 45 -10.66 -12.91 -3.74
C GLY A 45 -9.53 -13.93 -3.95
N SER A 46 -8.48 -13.75 -3.17
CA SER A 46 -7.28 -14.57 -3.23
C SER A 46 -7.55 -16.02 -2.80
N THR A 47 -7.05 -16.97 -3.58
CA THR A 47 -7.07 -18.40 -3.23
C THR A 47 -5.77 -18.87 -2.61
N ILE A 48 -4.69 -18.11 -2.77
CA ILE A 48 -3.33 -18.45 -2.33
C ILE A 48 -3.02 -17.78 -1.01
N LYS A 49 -2.45 -18.56 -0.09
CA LYS A 49 -2.06 -18.10 1.24
C LYS A 49 -0.58 -18.35 1.49
N VAL A 50 0.04 -17.43 2.24
CA VAL A 50 1.40 -17.54 2.74
C VAL A 50 1.33 -17.58 4.26
N ASN A 51 1.78 -18.67 4.87
CA ASN A 51 1.68 -18.88 6.32
C ASN A 51 0.26 -18.69 6.89
N GLY A 52 -0.75 -19.13 6.14
CA GLY A 52 -2.16 -19.04 6.57
C GLY A 52 -2.84 -17.69 6.31
N VAL A 53 -2.14 -16.72 5.76
CA VAL A 53 -2.64 -15.37 5.43
C VAL A 53 -2.63 -15.17 3.92
N HIS A 54 -3.54 -14.36 3.38
CA HIS A 54 -3.60 -14.11 1.96
C HIS A 54 -2.28 -13.52 1.43
N ARG A 55 -1.96 -13.86 0.19
CA ARG A 55 -0.73 -13.44 -0.50
C ARG A 55 -0.74 -11.93 -0.77
N GLY A 56 0.43 -11.34 -1.00
CA GLY A 56 0.61 -10.00 -1.56
C GLY A 56 1.12 -10.08 -2.99
N THR A 57 0.38 -9.52 -3.93
CA THR A 57 0.74 -9.45 -5.36
C THR A 57 0.74 -8.01 -5.82
N ALA A 58 1.24 -7.75 -7.02
CA ALA A 58 1.03 -6.46 -7.65
C ALA A 58 -0.48 -6.24 -7.81
N GLY A 59 -0.97 -5.10 -7.32
CA GLY A 59 -2.40 -4.79 -7.25
C GLY A 59 -3.03 -5.02 -5.87
N THR A 60 -2.37 -5.74 -4.96
CA THR A 60 -2.87 -5.86 -3.57
C THR A 60 -2.78 -4.52 -2.86
N GLY A 61 -3.89 -4.06 -2.33
CA GLY A 61 -3.99 -2.80 -1.62
C GLY A 61 -3.55 -2.86 -0.16
N GLY A 62 -3.53 -1.71 0.47
CA GLY A 62 -3.22 -1.55 1.89
C GLY A 62 -3.68 -0.21 2.42
N LEU A 63 -3.43 0.01 3.68
CA LEU A 63 -3.70 1.26 4.39
C LEU A 63 -2.42 1.79 4.97
N ASP A 64 -2.17 3.08 4.81
CA ASP A 64 -1.03 3.74 5.40
C ASP A 64 -1.41 4.93 6.28
N ILE A 65 -0.49 5.29 7.15
CA ILE A 65 -0.59 6.43 8.06
C ILE A 65 0.68 7.26 7.88
N HIS A 66 0.51 8.52 7.54
CA HIS A 66 1.59 9.49 7.46
C HIS A 66 1.84 10.15 8.83
N ILE A 67 3.11 10.38 9.14
CA ILE A 67 3.52 11.09 10.35
C ILE A 67 3.82 12.55 9.95
N PRO A 68 2.93 13.51 10.24
CA PRO A 68 3.11 14.89 9.81
C PRO A 68 4.25 15.57 10.58
N LEU A 69 5.10 16.29 9.83
CA LEU A 69 6.17 17.10 10.39
C LEU A 69 5.79 18.58 10.53
N GLY A 70 4.58 18.95 10.10
CA GLY A 70 4.08 20.31 10.11
C GLY A 70 2.56 20.35 9.92
N VAL A 71 2.02 21.49 9.51
CA VAL A 71 0.59 21.66 9.24
C VAL A 71 0.28 21.34 7.79
N TRP A 72 -0.60 20.39 7.55
CA TRP A 72 -1.08 20.03 6.22
C TRP A 72 -1.86 21.18 5.59
N GLY A 73 -1.62 21.41 4.30
CA GLY A 73 -2.36 22.40 3.51
C GLY A 73 -3.44 21.77 2.66
N PRO A 74 -4.69 22.24 2.70
CA PRO A 74 -5.66 21.91 1.67
C PRO A 74 -5.27 22.62 0.36
N PRO A 75 -5.44 22.03 -0.82
CA PRO A 75 -6.08 20.78 -1.15
C PRO A 75 -5.11 19.59 -1.17
N LEU A 76 -3.98 19.67 -0.51
CA LEU A 76 -2.88 18.72 -0.57
C LEU A 76 -3.01 17.61 0.47
N ALA A 77 -4.12 17.58 1.18
CA ALA A 77 -4.47 16.49 2.06
C ALA A 77 -4.72 15.20 1.26
N ALA A 78 -4.35 14.08 1.84
CA ALA A 78 -4.68 12.78 1.30
C ALA A 78 -6.19 12.58 1.18
N PRO A 79 -6.67 11.73 0.25
CA PRO A 79 -8.11 11.54 0.02
C PRO A 79 -8.95 11.18 1.25
N MET A 80 -8.37 10.43 2.18
CA MET A 80 -9.03 10.05 3.44
C MET A 80 -8.62 10.93 4.63
N GLY A 81 -7.95 12.02 4.36
CA GLY A 81 -7.41 12.93 5.35
C GLY A 81 -5.87 12.93 5.32
N PRO A 82 -5.24 13.92 5.95
CA PRO A 82 -3.80 14.10 5.82
C PRO A 82 -2.96 12.99 6.44
N GLN A 83 -3.54 12.14 7.27
CA GLN A 83 -2.83 11.11 7.99
C GLN A 83 -3.13 9.70 7.50
N PHE A 84 -4.25 9.50 6.79
CA PHE A 84 -4.69 8.19 6.32
C PHE A 84 -4.84 8.20 4.82
N ASP A 85 -4.30 7.18 4.19
CA ASP A 85 -4.47 6.96 2.76
C ASP A 85 -4.45 5.47 2.42
N GLY A 86 -4.64 5.18 1.14
CA GLY A 86 -4.45 3.86 0.57
C GLY A 86 -3.08 3.72 -0.07
N GLU A 87 -2.59 2.52 -0.06
CA GLU A 87 -1.38 2.12 -0.75
C GLU A 87 -1.66 0.91 -1.65
N GLU A 88 -0.81 0.67 -2.61
CA GLU A 88 -0.92 -0.47 -3.51
C GLU A 88 0.46 -1.04 -3.80
N ILE A 89 0.61 -2.35 -3.72
CA ILE A 89 1.82 -3.01 -4.20
C ILE A 89 1.92 -2.83 -5.72
N PHE A 90 2.92 -2.09 -6.16
CA PHE A 90 3.05 -1.72 -7.56
C PHE A 90 3.74 -2.78 -8.42
N MET A 91 4.66 -3.53 -7.87
CA MET A 91 5.47 -4.49 -8.61
C MET A 91 5.53 -5.86 -7.97
N GLY A 92 5.64 -6.87 -8.81
CA GLY A 92 5.84 -8.26 -8.41
C GLY A 92 6.90 -8.97 -9.25
N SER A 93 7.02 -10.25 -9.03
CA SER A 93 7.94 -11.13 -9.75
C SER A 93 7.54 -11.25 -11.22
N ARG A 94 8.52 -11.27 -12.12
CA ARG A 94 8.28 -11.50 -13.55
C ARG A 94 8.06 -12.99 -13.88
N THR A 95 8.37 -13.88 -12.96
CA THR A 95 8.38 -15.33 -13.21
C THR A 95 7.46 -16.12 -12.28
N VAL A 96 7.00 -15.49 -11.20
CA VAL A 96 6.12 -16.12 -10.23
C VAL A 96 4.84 -15.31 -10.14
N SER A 97 3.71 -15.96 -10.37
CA SER A 97 2.39 -15.36 -10.24
C SER A 97 1.52 -16.16 -9.27
N ALA A 98 0.57 -15.48 -8.66
CA ALA A 98 -0.43 -16.05 -7.79
C ALA A 98 -1.79 -15.46 -8.16
N ASP A 99 -2.78 -16.30 -8.41
CA ASP A 99 -4.13 -15.91 -8.88
C ASP A 99 -4.10 -15.05 -10.17
N GLY A 100 -3.07 -15.25 -11.02
CA GLY A 100 -2.90 -14.51 -12.27
C GLY A 100 -2.12 -13.19 -12.15
N GLU A 101 -1.74 -12.78 -10.95
CA GLU A 101 -1.01 -11.54 -10.68
C GLU A 101 0.44 -11.81 -10.28
N PRO A 102 1.38 -10.91 -10.61
CA PRO A 102 2.77 -11.04 -10.22
C PRO A 102 2.93 -11.08 -8.69
N PHE A 103 3.53 -12.13 -8.18
CA PHE A 103 3.73 -12.32 -6.74
C PHE A 103 4.75 -11.30 -6.20
N SER A 104 4.40 -10.60 -5.12
CA SER A 104 5.28 -9.61 -4.53
C SER A 104 6.19 -10.19 -3.44
N ARG A 105 7.20 -9.43 -3.06
CA ARG A 105 8.24 -9.84 -2.11
C ARG A 105 8.83 -8.64 -1.41
N LEU A 106 9.59 -8.89 -0.36
CA LEU A 106 10.33 -7.85 0.35
C LEU A 106 11.13 -6.95 -0.61
N ALA A 107 11.12 -5.66 -0.34
CA ALA A 107 11.77 -4.60 -1.11
C ALA A 107 11.17 -4.35 -2.52
N MET A 108 9.93 -4.76 -2.75
CA MET A 108 9.18 -4.31 -3.93
C MET A 108 8.55 -2.94 -3.65
N PRO A 109 8.58 -2.04 -4.67
CA PRO A 109 7.98 -0.73 -4.51
C PRO A 109 6.47 -0.78 -4.37
N VAL A 110 5.94 0.15 -3.61
CA VAL A 110 4.51 0.41 -3.45
C VAL A 110 4.17 1.80 -3.97
N LEU A 111 2.91 2.01 -4.32
CA LEU A 111 2.35 3.33 -4.60
C LEU A 111 1.59 3.79 -3.38
N ASP A 112 2.00 4.91 -2.83
CA ASP A 112 1.31 5.56 -1.73
C ASP A 112 0.30 6.58 -2.23
N CYS A 113 -0.55 7.06 -1.33
CA CYS A 113 -1.60 8.03 -1.64
C CYS A 113 -2.48 7.57 -2.81
N ASN A 114 -2.73 6.27 -2.87
CA ASN A 114 -3.49 5.63 -3.93
C ASN A 114 -4.74 4.92 -3.39
N LEU A 115 -5.74 5.72 -3.03
CA LEU A 115 -7.01 5.18 -2.56
C LEU A 115 -7.67 4.23 -3.59
N ALA A 116 -7.44 4.48 -4.88
CA ALA A 116 -8.00 3.65 -5.94
C ALA A 116 -7.42 2.22 -5.91
N GLY A 117 -6.16 2.05 -5.52
CA GLY A 117 -5.56 0.72 -5.35
C GLY A 117 -6.25 -0.09 -4.25
N MET A 118 -6.62 0.56 -3.15
CA MET A 118 -7.31 -0.11 -2.04
C MET A 118 -8.73 -0.58 -2.40
N ILE A 119 -9.40 0.09 -3.32
CA ILE A 119 -10.77 -0.26 -3.73
C ILE A 119 -10.85 -0.99 -5.07
N ASN A 120 -9.73 -1.30 -5.66
CA ASN A 120 -9.66 -2.04 -6.92
C ASN A 120 -9.77 -3.54 -6.64
N PRO A 121 -10.82 -4.24 -7.10
CA PRO A 121 -11.00 -5.66 -6.84
C PRO A 121 -10.16 -6.58 -7.75
N PHE A 122 -9.42 -6.02 -8.69
CA PHE A 122 -8.69 -6.79 -9.71
C PHE A 122 -7.21 -6.52 -9.73
#